data_3ea4fccf4eba5aea257227e281e463c3
#
_entry.id   3ea4fccf4eba5aea257227e281e463c3
#
_cell.length_a   1.000
_cell.length_b   1.000
_cell.length_c   1.000
_cell.angle_alpha   90.00
_cell.angle_beta   90.00
_cell.angle_gamma   90.00
#
_symmetry.space_group_name_H-M   'P 1'
#
loop_
_entity.id
_entity.type
_entity.pdbx_description
1 polymer ?
#
loop_
_entity_poly.entity_id
_entity_poly.type
_entity_poly.pdbx_seq_one_letter_code
_entity_poly.pdbx_strand_id
1 'polypeptide(L)'
;MTDQPLLSVIIPVYKAERSLRRCVDSLLCQLYTNLEIWLVDDGSPDSSPAICDDYAARDRRVHVIHQPNQGAFAARNAGLDAAGGALIGFVDADDWLEPNMYETLYALLRDTAADIAQCEMVNDGAYQQMRSGRRHIKAASRWYRPSWK
;
A
#
# COMPACT_ATOMS: atom_id res chain seq x y z
N MET A 1 -8.18 23.53 -1.56
CA MET A 1 -7.13 22.59 -1.10
C MET A 1 -7.80 21.48 -0.33
N THR A 2 -7.74 20.29 -0.84
CA THR A 2 -8.10 19.12 -0.04
C THR A 2 -6.92 18.86 0.90
N ASP A 3 -7.14 19.03 2.20
CA ASP A 3 -6.17 18.66 3.23
C ASP A 3 -6.13 17.12 3.29
N GLN A 4 -5.28 16.54 2.45
CA GLN A 4 -5.06 15.10 2.42
C GLN A 4 -4.04 14.76 3.50
N PRO A 5 -4.41 14.03 4.57
CA PRO A 5 -3.45 13.59 5.57
C PRO A 5 -2.39 12.67 4.93
N LEU A 6 -1.20 12.60 5.55
CA LEU A 6 -0.17 11.69 5.06
C LEU A 6 -0.65 10.24 5.19
N LEU A 7 -0.55 9.50 4.10
CA LEU A 7 -0.83 8.07 4.01
C LEU A 7 0.49 7.29 3.94
N SER A 8 0.73 6.42 4.90
CA SER A 8 1.85 5.48 4.87
C SER A 8 1.40 4.16 4.27
N VAL A 9 1.97 3.78 3.14
CA VAL A 9 1.69 2.50 2.48
C VAL A 9 2.83 1.53 2.77
N ILE A 10 2.50 0.39 3.40
CA ILE A 10 3.47 -0.62 3.82
C ILE A 10 3.38 -1.82 2.90
N ILE A 11 4.51 -2.21 2.33
CA ILE A 11 4.65 -3.32 1.41
C ILE A 11 5.69 -4.29 1.94
N PRO A 12 5.29 -5.45 2.48
CA PRO A 12 6.24 -6.51 2.78
C PRO A 12 6.74 -7.11 1.47
N VAL A 13 8.06 -7.23 1.34
CA VAL A 13 8.72 -7.70 0.12
C VAL A 13 9.50 -8.97 0.43
N TYR A 14 9.18 -10.07 -0.25
CA TYR A 14 9.95 -11.30 -0.22
C TYR A 14 9.80 -12.05 -1.54
N LYS A 15 10.92 -12.24 -2.26
CA LYS A 15 10.94 -12.91 -3.57
C LYS A 15 9.95 -12.31 -4.57
N ALA A 16 9.90 -11.01 -4.68
CA ALA A 16 8.92 -10.28 -5.50
C ALA A 16 9.52 -9.62 -6.75
N GLU A 17 10.70 -10.02 -7.20
CA GLU A 17 11.43 -9.37 -8.31
C GLU A 17 10.60 -9.20 -9.60
N ARG A 18 9.63 -10.11 -9.84
CA ARG A 18 8.81 -10.09 -11.06
C ARG A 18 7.64 -9.11 -11.00
N SER A 19 7.13 -8.81 -9.80
CA SER A 19 5.90 -8.05 -9.59
C SER A 19 6.14 -6.69 -8.92
N LEU A 20 7.21 -6.55 -8.14
CA LEU A 20 7.47 -5.39 -7.30
C LEU A 20 7.47 -4.07 -8.06
N ARG A 21 8.04 -4.03 -9.27
CA ARG A 21 8.05 -2.79 -10.09
C ARG A 21 6.63 -2.36 -10.44
N ARG A 22 5.78 -3.28 -10.88
CA ARG A 22 4.37 -2.99 -11.19
C ARG A 22 3.61 -2.48 -9.97
N CYS A 23 3.86 -3.09 -8.81
CA CYS A 23 3.28 -2.67 -7.54
C CYS A 23 3.66 -1.23 -7.20
N VAL A 24 4.97 -0.93 -7.14
CA VAL A 24 5.46 0.41 -6.75
C VAL A 24 5.07 1.46 -7.77
N ASP A 25 5.17 1.18 -9.07
CA ASP A 25 4.75 2.12 -10.13
C ASP A 25 3.27 2.49 -10.00
N SER A 26 2.40 1.53 -9.67
CA SER A 26 0.97 1.79 -9.46
C SER A 26 0.69 2.70 -8.25
N LEU A 27 1.55 2.64 -7.23
CA LEU A 27 1.49 3.53 -6.06
C LEU A 27 1.98 4.94 -6.38
N LEU A 28 3.07 5.04 -7.13
CA LEU A 28 3.64 6.34 -7.54
C LEU A 28 2.70 7.11 -8.48
N CYS A 29 1.81 6.40 -9.20
CA CYS A 29 0.79 6.95 -10.09
C CYS A 29 -0.55 7.25 -9.40
N GLN A 30 -0.67 7.13 -8.09
CA GLN A 30 -1.91 7.42 -7.38
C GLN A 30 -2.28 8.91 -7.47
N LEU A 31 -3.58 9.19 -7.63
CA LEU A 31 -4.13 10.56 -7.57
C LEU A 31 -4.06 11.14 -6.16
N TYR A 32 -4.05 10.30 -5.14
CA TYR A 32 -3.73 10.68 -3.78
C TYR A 32 -2.23 10.90 -3.67
N THR A 33 -1.76 12.14 -3.60
CA THR A 33 -0.33 12.47 -3.73
C THR A 33 0.43 12.57 -2.43
N ASN A 34 -0.25 12.84 -1.30
CA ASN A 34 0.40 12.95 0.02
C ASN A 34 0.58 11.57 0.65
N LEU A 35 1.50 10.79 0.09
CA LEU A 35 1.80 9.43 0.54
C LEU A 35 3.31 9.21 0.69
N GLU A 36 3.65 8.31 1.59
CA GLU A 36 4.97 7.67 1.71
C GLU A 36 4.81 6.16 1.54
N ILE A 37 5.81 5.52 0.97
CA ILE A 37 5.82 4.09 0.65
C ILE A 37 6.97 3.43 1.40
N TRP A 38 6.65 2.46 2.25
CA TRP A 38 7.61 1.67 3.00
C TRP A 38 7.76 0.29 2.37
N LEU A 39 8.86 0.07 1.66
CA LEU A 39 9.25 -1.24 1.14
C LEU A 39 10.04 -1.97 2.22
N VAL A 40 9.49 -3.01 2.79
CA VAL A 40 10.15 -3.80 3.83
C VAL A 40 10.62 -5.11 3.24
N ASP A 41 11.88 -5.15 2.83
CA ASP A 41 12.51 -6.35 2.32
C ASP A 41 12.84 -7.31 3.47
N ASP A 42 12.15 -8.43 3.47
CA ASP A 42 12.25 -9.48 4.49
C ASP A 42 13.31 -10.54 4.13
N GLY A 43 14.50 -10.08 3.79
CA GLY A 43 15.63 -10.96 3.50
C GLY A 43 15.47 -11.71 2.16
N SER A 44 15.01 -11.02 1.10
CA SER A 44 14.84 -11.63 -0.21
C SER A 44 16.16 -12.10 -0.81
N PRO A 45 16.24 -13.34 -1.31
CA PRO A 45 17.44 -13.88 -1.95
C PRO A 45 17.56 -13.55 -3.44
N ASP A 46 16.53 -12.94 -4.04
CA ASP A 46 16.46 -12.54 -5.44
C ASP A 46 16.84 -11.06 -5.63
N SER A 47 16.47 -10.44 -6.75
CA SER A 47 16.77 -9.04 -7.05
C SER A 47 15.86 -8.03 -6.35
N SER A 48 14.91 -8.47 -5.51
CA SER A 48 13.98 -7.57 -4.82
C SER A 48 14.67 -6.48 -4.00
N PRO A 49 15.73 -6.74 -3.22
CA PRO A 49 16.42 -5.68 -2.46
C PRO A 49 16.97 -4.57 -3.34
N ALA A 50 17.61 -4.93 -4.45
CA ALA A 50 18.16 -3.95 -5.40
C ALA A 50 17.04 -3.12 -6.07
N ILE A 51 15.88 -3.71 -6.33
CA ILE A 51 14.72 -3.00 -6.86
C ILE A 51 14.20 -1.99 -5.83
N CYS A 52 14.12 -2.37 -4.57
CA CYS A 52 13.72 -1.46 -3.48
C CYS A 52 14.63 -0.25 -3.42
N ASP A 53 15.95 -0.45 -3.40
CA ASP A 53 16.95 0.60 -3.31
C ASP A 53 16.90 1.54 -4.54
N ASP A 54 16.67 0.98 -5.74
CA ASP A 54 16.53 1.74 -6.97
C ASP A 54 15.34 2.72 -6.89
N TYR A 55 14.19 2.29 -6.38
CA TYR A 55 13.05 3.17 -6.18
C TYR A 55 13.30 4.24 -5.12
N ALA A 56 13.90 3.89 -3.99
CA ALA A 56 14.23 4.87 -2.94
C ALA A 56 15.22 5.94 -3.43
N ALA A 57 16.14 5.58 -4.33
CA ALA A 57 17.06 6.53 -4.94
C ALA A 57 16.39 7.50 -5.93
N ARG A 58 15.26 7.10 -6.54
CA ARG A 58 14.57 7.89 -7.57
C ARG A 58 13.41 8.72 -7.05
N ASP A 59 12.72 8.28 -6.01
CA ASP A 59 11.54 8.97 -5.48
C ASP A 59 11.63 9.11 -3.96
N ARG A 60 11.61 10.35 -3.48
CA ARG A 60 11.72 10.69 -2.05
C ARG A 60 10.57 10.15 -1.19
N ARG A 61 9.47 9.74 -1.81
CA ARG A 61 8.33 9.14 -1.10
C ARG A 61 8.56 7.67 -0.76
N VAL A 62 9.57 7.04 -1.37
CA VAL A 62 9.90 5.63 -1.17
C VAL A 62 11.00 5.48 -0.13
N HIS A 63 10.72 4.68 0.88
CA HIS A 63 11.64 4.33 1.95
C HIS A 63 11.83 2.81 1.97
N VAL A 64 13.00 2.36 2.39
CA VAL A 64 13.35 0.94 2.41
C VAL A 64 13.82 0.52 3.79
N ILE A 65 13.36 -0.63 4.23
CA ILE A 65 13.90 -1.35 5.38
C ILE A 65 14.35 -2.73 4.89
N HIS A 66 15.60 -3.07 5.14
CA HIS A 66 16.12 -4.42 4.95
C HIS A 66 16.21 -5.12 6.30
N GLN A 67 15.61 -6.29 6.41
CA GLN A 67 15.66 -7.11 7.63
C GLN A 67 15.97 -8.58 7.30
N PRO A 68 16.52 -9.35 8.25
CA PRO A 68 16.57 -10.80 8.12
C PRO A 68 15.15 -11.37 7.98
N ASN A 69 14.99 -12.46 7.22
CA ASN A 69 13.67 -13.06 7.02
C ASN A 69 13.03 -13.47 8.36
N GLN A 70 11.88 -12.87 8.66
CA GLN A 70 11.07 -13.09 9.86
C GLN A 70 9.59 -13.26 9.55
N GLY A 71 9.23 -13.27 8.27
CA GLY A 71 7.86 -13.41 7.78
C GLY A 71 7.12 -12.09 7.56
N ALA A 72 6.05 -12.18 6.78
CA ALA A 72 5.29 -11.01 6.33
C ALA A 72 4.70 -10.17 7.48
N PHE A 73 4.33 -10.79 8.60
CA PHE A 73 3.82 -10.06 9.78
C PHE A 73 4.91 -9.20 10.42
N ALA A 74 6.13 -9.73 10.57
CA ALA A 74 7.25 -8.98 11.09
C ALA A 74 7.62 -7.80 10.17
N ALA A 75 7.59 -8.03 8.86
CA ALA A 75 7.83 -6.99 7.87
C ALA A 75 6.75 -5.88 7.93
N ARG A 76 5.47 -6.24 8.05
CA ARG A 76 4.39 -5.25 8.24
C ARG A 76 4.58 -4.45 9.53
N ASN A 77 4.96 -5.10 10.63
CA ASN A 77 5.21 -4.41 11.90
C ASN A 77 6.40 -3.44 11.79
N ALA A 78 7.49 -3.84 11.15
CA ALA A 78 8.63 -2.95 10.93
C ALA A 78 8.22 -1.69 10.12
N GLY A 79 7.41 -1.87 9.09
CA GLY A 79 6.84 -0.75 8.33
C GLY A 79 5.91 0.14 9.18
N LEU A 80 5.07 -0.47 10.03
CA LEU A 80 4.19 0.27 10.95
C LEU A 80 4.99 1.10 11.96
N ASP A 81 6.07 0.56 12.51
CA ASP A 81 6.92 1.27 13.47
C ASP A 81 7.61 2.48 12.84
N ALA A 82 7.90 2.42 11.54
CA ALA A 82 8.54 3.50 10.79
C ALA A 82 7.55 4.52 10.22
N ALA A 83 6.29 4.14 10.05
CA ALA A 83 5.26 4.94 9.39
C ALA A 83 4.96 6.24 10.14
N GLY A 84 4.98 7.38 9.43
CA GLY A 84 4.68 8.71 9.96
C GLY A 84 3.26 9.20 9.64
N GLY A 85 2.52 8.51 8.80
CA GLY A 85 1.21 8.94 8.33
C GLY A 85 0.08 8.79 9.34
N ALA A 86 -0.91 9.65 9.22
CA ALA A 86 -2.16 9.55 9.98
C ALA A 86 -3.06 8.41 9.45
N LEU A 87 -2.82 7.98 8.23
CA LEU A 87 -3.48 6.85 7.57
C LEU A 87 -2.46 5.77 7.25
N ILE A 88 -2.87 4.52 7.35
CA ILE A 88 -2.05 3.35 7.02
C ILE A 88 -2.72 2.55 5.92
N GLY A 89 -1.97 2.23 4.87
CA GLY A 89 -2.37 1.29 3.83
C GLY A 89 -1.44 0.08 3.79
N PHE A 90 -2.00 -1.09 3.50
CA PHE A 90 -1.23 -2.32 3.25
C PHE A 90 -1.45 -2.77 1.81
N VAL A 91 -0.38 -3.13 1.14
CA VAL A 91 -0.39 -3.66 -0.22
C VAL A 91 0.60 -4.81 -0.29
N ASP A 92 0.22 -5.91 -0.91
CA ASP A 92 1.14 -7.01 -1.14
C ASP A 92 1.99 -6.74 -2.41
N ALA A 93 3.24 -7.20 -2.41
CA ALA A 93 4.22 -6.86 -3.46
C ALA A 93 3.90 -7.45 -4.85
N ASP A 94 2.94 -8.34 -4.93
CA ASP A 94 2.42 -8.93 -6.18
C ASP A 94 1.11 -8.29 -6.66
N ASP A 95 0.55 -7.35 -5.88
CA ASP A 95 -0.62 -6.59 -6.25
C ASP A 95 -0.28 -5.27 -6.96
N TRP A 96 -1.26 -4.70 -7.63
CA TRP A 96 -1.20 -3.36 -8.23
C TRP A 96 -2.53 -2.63 -8.07
N LEU A 97 -2.49 -1.31 -8.11
CA LEU A 97 -3.61 -0.46 -7.75
C LEU A 97 -4.09 0.39 -8.92
N GLU A 98 -5.39 0.61 -8.99
CA GLU A 98 -5.96 1.63 -9.86
C GLU A 98 -5.55 3.04 -9.41
N PRO A 99 -5.30 3.98 -10.32
CA PRO A 99 -4.81 5.32 -9.98
C PRO A 99 -5.66 6.10 -8.98
N ASN A 100 -6.96 5.85 -8.93
CA ASN A 100 -7.91 6.54 -8.04
C ASN A 100 -8.24 5.77 -6.77
N MET A 101 -7.54 4.68 -6.48
CA MET A 101 -7.92 3.79 -5.37
C MET A 101 -7.85 4.50 -4.02
N TYR A 102 -6.72 5.10 -3.68
CA TYR A 102 -6.57 5.77 -2.37
C TYR A 102 -7.39 7.04 -2.26
N GLU A 103 -7.56 7.79 -3.33
CA GLU A 103 -8.48 8.94 -3.34
C GLU A 103 -9.91 8.51 -3.02
N THR A 104 -10.38 7.42 -3.64
CA THR A 104 -11.71 6.86 -3.41
C THR A 104 -11.86 6.30 -1.99
N LEU A 105 -10.86 5.57 -1.48
CA LEU A 105 -10.89 5.04 -0.12
C LEU A 105 -10.87 6.15 0.93
N TYR A 106 -10.07 7.20 0.72
CA TYR A 106 -10.04 8.35 1.62
C TYR A 106 -11.37 9.11 1.63
N ALA A 107 -11.96 9.36 0.46
CA ALA A 107 -13.30 9.97 0.39
C ALA A 107 -14.34 9.14 1.15
N LEU A 108 -14.27 7.82 1.04
CA LEU A 108 -15.17 6.93 1.78
C LEU A 108 -14.97 7.03 3.30
N LEU A 109 -13.73 7.04 3.80
CA LEU A 109 -13.43 7.22 5.22
C LEU A 109 -13.99 8.55 5.74
N ARG A 110 -13.75 9.64 5.01
CA ARG A 110 -14.21 10.97 5.37
C ARG A 110 -15.73 11.08 5.41
N ASP A 111 -16.39 10.57 4.36
CA ASP A 111 -17.83 10.75 4.16
C ASP A 111 -18.68 9.86 5.07
N THR A 112 -18.12 8.74 5.52
CA THR A 112 -18.81 7.77 6.40
C THR A 112 -18.36 7.82 7.84
N ALA A 113 -17.29 8.57 8.15
CA ALA A 113 -16.60 8.54 9.45
C ALA A 113 -16.22 7.10 9.88
N ALA A 114 -15.89 6.24 8.94
CA ALA A 114 -15.44 4.88 9.17
C ALA A 114 -13.97 4.88 9.61
N ASP A 115 -13.58 3.91 10.43
CA ASP A 115 -12.18 3.72 10.83
C ASP A 115 -11.37 2.95 9.79
N ILE A 116 -12.03 2.15 8.94
CA ILE A 116 -11.39 1.31 7.93
C ILE A 116 -12.17 1.40 6.62
N ALA A 117 -11.45 1.56 5.51
CA ALA A 117 -11.96 1.38 4.17
C ALA A 117 -11.11 0.34 3.43
N GLN A 118 -11.75 -0.53 2.68
CA GLN A 118 -11.06 -1.52 1.86
C GLN A 118 -11.66 -1.58 0.46
N CYS A 119 -10.84 -1.90 -0.53
CA CYS A 119 -11.28 -2.22 -1.88
C CYS A 119 -11.40 -3.73 -2.07
N GLU A 120 -12.14 -4.11 -3.09
CA GLU A 120 -12.21 -5.49 -3.53
C GLU A 120 -10.97 -5.83 -4.38
N MET A 121 -10.37 -7.00 -4.15
CA MET A 121 -9.31 -7.53 -5.00
C MET A 121 -9.93 -8.27 -6.18
N VAL A 122 -9.40 -7.99 -7.38
CA VAL A 122 -9.83 -8.62 -8.61
C VAL A 122 -8.61 -9.20 -9.30
N ASN A 123 -8.65 -10.46 -9.71
CA ASN A 123 -7.55 -11.03 -10.48
C ASN A 123 -7.53 -10.47 -11.92
N ASP A 124 -6.35 -10.44 -12.55
CA ASP A 124 -6.15 -9.85 -13.88
C ASP A 124 -7.12 -10.40 -14.95
N GLY A 125 -7.51 -11.67 -14.88
CA GLY A 125 -8.45 -12.27 -15.81
C GLY A 125 -9.89 -11.75 -15.67
N ALA A 126 -10.33 -11.51 -14.44
CA ALA A 126 -11.65 -10.95 -14.15
C ALA A 126 -11.69 -9.43 -14.36
N TYR A 127 -10.56 -8.74 -14.18
CA TYR A 127 -10.45 -7.29 -14.32
C TYR A 127 -10.84 -6.81 -15.73
N GLN A 128 -10.44 -7.52 -16.77
CA GLN A 128 -10.79 -7.18 -18.15
C GLN A 128 -12.30 -7.29 -18.43
N GLN A 129 -13.00 -8.18 -17.72
CA GLN A 129 -14.46 -8.33 -17.80
C GLN A 129 -15.21 -7.28 -16.98
N MET A 130 -14.63 -6.76 -15.89
CA MET A 130 -15.26 -5.81 -14.99
C MET A 130 -15.15 -4.34 -15.43
N ARG A 131 -14.36 -4.00 -16.45
CA ARG A 131 -14.24 -2.62 -16.96
C ARG A 131 -15.57 -2.02 -17.42
N SER A 132 -16.60 -2.83 -17.58
CA SER A 132 -17.98 -2.43 -17.94
C SER A 132 -18.98 -2.46 -16.78
N GLY A 133 -18.59 -2.86 -15.56
CA GLY A 133 -19.46 -3.06 -14.41
C GLY A 133 -19.10 -2.19 -13.18
N ARG A 134 -20.09 -1.93 -12.35
CA ARG A 134 -19.99 -1.08 -11.14
C ARG A 134 -19.04 -1.71 -10.11
N ARG A 135 -18.11 -0.91 -9.59
CA ARG A 135 -17.24 -1.29 -8.49
C ARG A 135 -18.02 -1.25 -7.18
N HIS A 136 -17.93 -2.31 -6.40
CA HIS A 136 -18.43 -2.32 -5.02
C HIS A 136 -17.28 -2.01 -4.07
N ILE A 137 -17.24 -0.80 -3.52
CA ILE A 137 -16.38 -0.44 -2.41
C ILE A 137 -17.20 -0.64 -1.14
N LYS A 138 -16.71 -1.44 -0.19
CA LYS A 138 -17.35 -1.65 1.10
C LYS A 138 -16.62 -0.85 2.16
N ALA A 139 -17.33 0.01 2.90
CA ALA A 139 -16.85 0.55 4.15
C ALA A 139 -17.16 -0.45 5.26
N ALA A 140 -16.14 -0.86 6.01
CA ALA A 140 -16.35 -1.63 7.24
C ALA A 140 -16.51 -0.66 8.40
N SER A 141 -17.74 -0.57 8.96
CA SER A 141 -18.00 0.23 10.14
C SER A 141 -17.52 -0.48 11.40
N ARG A 142 -16.68 0.20 12.18
CA ARG A 142 -16.39 -0.05 13.59
C ARG A 142 -15.93 -1.45 13.99
N TRP A 143 -14.62 -1.68 14.05
CA TRP A 143 -13.97 -2.60 15.02
C TRP A 143 -12.44 -2.49 14.88
N TYR A 144 -11.83 -1.38 15.23
CA TYR A 144 -10.44 -1.36 15.70
C TYR A 144 -10.03 0.07 16.09
N ARG A 145 -10.05 0.36 17.38
CA ARG A 145 -9.22 1.45 17.93
C ARG A 145 -7.93 0.79 18.42
N PRO A 146 -6.78 1.14 17.86
CA PRO A 146 -5.53 0.72 18.46
C PRO A 146 -5.39 1.38 19.83
N SER A 147 -5.20 0.57 20.87
CA SER A 147 -4.98 1.02 22.26
C SER A 147 -3.55 1.53 22.53
N TRP A 148 -2.81 1.90 21.49
CA TRP A 148 -1.40 2.27 21.57
C TRP A 148 -1.10 3.74 21.23
N LYS A 149 -2.11 4.62 21.39
CA LYS A 149 -1.91 6.07 21.49
C LYS A 149 -2.46 6.58 22.78
#